data_dec00ae6dbbc0ccd7fab14941e799d1b
#
_entry.id   dec00ae6dbbc0ccd7fab14941e799d1b
#
_cell.length_a   1.000
_cell.length_b   1.000
_cell.length_c   1.000
_cell.angle_alpha   90.00
_cell.angle_beta   90.00
_cell.angle_gamma   90.00
#
_symmetry.space_group_name_H-M   'P 1'
#
loop_
_entity.id
_entity.type
_entity.pdbx_description
1 polymer ?
#
loop_
_entity_poly.entity_id
_entity_poly.type
_entity_poly.pdbx_seq_one_letter_code
_entity_poly.pdbx_strand_id
1 'polypeptide(L)'
;DGLVYSDRRPHTGLYEWKNAIRPVRATLQEISPLKVSLWNRLDFTNLDDAVTVTYEIKDEGRLLSQGSVAVPSIEPHEKGFVLIPETPKTNKNTYLKLTYTAKQGTALAGEVLGFDQIALFEEQDEVLTPVSKTALPAFASWSVNETADIYELTRDGECIVFDRHLGTFAKIVKDNENQISEPMRFLTFRAPTNNDSAVSKEWRMAGYDRSTVKVYETSIQETDGVIEIHSRFSIASPAKQPFLRLEAVWKVDLDGTIFLSIDGNFDKVFPYLPRFGIGLKLPNDKTDVTYYGYGPYESYSDKHRASWVDRFDTTVDDMFEDYVFPQENGSHYNCQ
;
A
#
# COMPACT_ATOMS: atom_id res chain seq x y z
N ASP A 1 22.49 2.18 9.14
CA ASP A 1 22.96 1.07 8.31
C ASP A 1 23.57 1.62 7.02
N GLY A 2 24.42 0.83 6.33
CA GLY A 2 25.03 1.25 5.08
C GLY A 2 24.12 1.01 3.86
N LEU A 3 24.68 1.21 2.65
CA LEU A 3 23.99 0.91 1.40
C LEU A 3 24.01 -0.58 1.06
N VAL A 4 24.87 -1.35 1.71
CA VAL A 4 25.03 -2.80 1.53
C VAL A 4 25.16 -3.49 2.89
N TYR A 5 24.70 -4.72 2.93
CA TYR A 5 24.94 -5.61 4.08
C TYR A 5 26.41 -6.01 4.21
N SER A 6 26.79 -6.61 5.32
CA SER A 6 28.16 -7.10 5.55
C SER A 6 28.57 -8.20 4.55
N ASP A 7 27.63 -8.96 4.03
CA ASP A 7 27.80 -9.95 2.95
C ASP A 7 27.77 -9.34 1.54
N ARG A 8 27.68 -8.01 1.43
CA ARG A 8 27.61 -7.21 0.21
C ARG A 8 26.30 -7.28 -0.59
N ARG A 9 25.26 -7.93 -0.07
CA ARG A 9 23.92 -7.79 -0.65
C ARG A 9 23.49 -6.30 -0.60
N PRO A 10 22.80 -5.79 -1.62
CA PRO A 10 22.24 -4.45 -1.58
C PRO A 10 21.17 -4.32 -0.51
N HIS A 11 21.20 -3.25 0.27
CA HIS A 11 20.04 -2.81 1.03
C HIS A 11 18.98 -2.19 0.12
N THR A 12 17.73 -2.16 0.55
CA THR A 12 16.64 -1.48 -0.18
C THR A 12 16.98 0.00 -0.43
N GLY A 13 17.72 0.65 0.49
CA GLY A 13 18.24 2.01 0.33
C GLY A 13 19.19 2.19 -0.85
N LEU A 14 19.94 1.15 -1.26
CA LEU A 14 20.79 1.23 -2.46
C LEU A 14 19.95 1.27 -3.73
N TYR A 15 18.89 0.46 -3.82
CA TYR A 15 17.97 0.50 -4.96
C TYR A 15 17.22 1.83 -5.03
N GLU A 16 16.80 2.36 -3.89
CA GLU A 16 16.19 3.70 -3.77
C GLU A 16 17.13 4.78 -4.32
N TRP A 17 18.39 4.78 -3.86
CA TRP A 17 19.42 5.73 -4.31
C TRP A 17 19.72 5.56 -5.79
N LYS A 18 19.90 4.33 -6.29
CA LYS A 18 20.13 4.03 -7.72
C LYS A 18 19.05 4.68 -8.59
N ASN A 19 17.79 4.51 -8.28
CA ASN A 19 16.71 5.12 -9.05
C ASN A 19 16.63 6.65 -8.82
N ALA A 20 17.02 7.13 -7.64
CA ALA A 20 17.08 8.57 -7.37
C ALA A 20 18.12 9.31 -8.23
N ILE A 21 19.25 8.68 -8.54
CA ILE A 21 20.33 9.28 -9.37
C ILE A 21 20.28 8.88 -10.85
N ARG A 22 19.23 8.19 -11.31
CA ARG A 22 19.12 7.74 -12.70
C ARG A 22 19.40 8.86 -13.71
N PRO A 23 20.02 8.57 -14.85
CA PRO A 23 20.47 9.59 -15.80
C PRO A 23 19.37 10.23 -16.63
N VAL A 24 18.14 9.69 -16.54
CA VAL A 24 16.97 10.16 -17.31
C VAL A 24 15.83 10.48 -16.36
N ARG A 25 15.05 11.49 -16.68
CA ARG A 25 13.75 11.78 -16.07
C ARG A 25 12.70 11.89 -17.16
N ALA A 26 11.60 11.16 -16.99
CA ALA A 26 10.47 11.21 -17.90
C ALA A 26 9.30 11.98 -17.31
N THR A 27 8.60 12.73 -18.14
CA THR A 27 7.35 13.40 -17.78
C THR A 27 6.34 13.29 -18.91
N LEU A 28 5.10 12.96 -18.58
CA LEU A 28 4.00 12.92 -19.54
C LEU A 28 3.75 14.31 -20.11
N GLN A 29 3.56 14.38 -21.42
CA GLN A 29 3.19 15.61 -22.13
C GLN A 29 1.78 15.50 -22.69
N GLU A 30 1.45 14.36 -23.28
CA GLU A 30 0.17 14.11 -23.93
C GLU A 30 -0.15 12.62 -23.88
N ILE A 31 -1.41 12.26 -23.73
CA ILE A 31 -1.87 10.86 -23.72
C ILE A 31 -2.24 10.38 -25.12
N SER A 32 -2.73 11.28 -26.00
CA SER A 32 -3.16 10.93 -27.35
C SER A 32 -2.73 11.98 -28.38
N PRO A 33 -1.62 11.78 -29.13
CA PRO A 33 -0.71 10.63 -29.07
C PRO A 33 0.07 10.55 -27.76
N LEU A 34 0.46 9.33 -27.34
CA LEU A 34 1.22 9.17 -26.09
C LEU A 34 2.64 9.72 -26.24
N LYS A 35 2.84 10.94 -25.76
CA LYS A 35 4.07 11.72 -25.86
C LYS A 35 4.70 11.95 -24.50
N VAL A 36 5.98 11.63 -24.39
CA VAL A 36 6.77 11.76 -23.16
C VAL A 36 7.98 12.64 -23.41
N SER A 37 8.26 13.55 -22.49
CA SER A 37 9.51 14.31 -22.45
C SER A 37 10.56 13.52 -21.69
N LEU A 38 11.74 13.36 -22.26
CA LEU A 38 12.92 12.81 -21.61
C LEU A 38 13.91 13.96 -21.33
N TRP A 39 14.35 14.06 -20.08
CA TRP A 39 15.39 14.99 -19.67
C TRP A 39 16.70 14.23 -19.47
N ASN A 40 17.73 14.57 -20.28
CA ASN A 40 19.07 14.04 -20.11
C ASN A 40 19.75 14.71 -18.90
N ARG A 41 20.12 13.91 -17.91
CA ARG A 41 20.79 14.35 -16.69
C ARG A 41 22.28 14.04 -16.66
N LEU A 42 22.82 13.51 -17.74
CA LEU A 42 24.25 13.32 -17.92
C LEU A 42 24.95 14.68 -18.19
N ASP A 43 26.23 14.75 -17.82
CA ASP A 43 27.01 15.99 -17.95
C ASP A 43 27.80 16.08 -19.27
N PHE A 44 28.14 14.93 -19.89
CA PHE A 44 29.09 14.88 -20.99
C PHE A 44 28.65 14.01 -22.16
N THR A 45 27.51 13.36 -22.11
CA THR A 45 27.12 12.33 -23.08
C THR A 45 25.70 12.58 -23.57
N ASN A 46 25.49 12.52 -24.88
CA ASN A 46 24.17 12.54 -25.46
C ASN A 46 23.37 11.30 -25.00
N LEU A 47 22.08 11.47 -24.84
CA LEU A 47 21.23 10.43 -24.25
C LEU A 47 21.18 9.18 -25.12
N ASP A 48 21.09 9.35 -26.44
CA ASP A 48 21.05 8.24 -27.41
C ASP A 48 22.35 7.43 -27.45
N ASP A 49 23.49 8.00 -27.04
CA ASP A 49 24.75 7.27 -26.91
C ASP A 49 24.88 6.49 -25.61
N ALA A 50 24.14 6.92 -24.57
CA ALA A 50 24.27 6.38 -23.21
C ALA A 50 23.26 5.30 -22.87
N VAL A 51 21.99 5.42 -23.32
CA VAL A 51 20.90 4.56 -22.86
C VAL A 51 20.03 4.03 -23.99
N THR A 52 19.49 2.84 -23.77
CA THR A 52 18.30 2.32 -24.44
C THR A 52 17.10 2.46 -23.55
N VAL A 53 15.93 2.75 -24.11
CA VAL A 53 14.68 2.91 -23.38
C VAL A 53 13.69 1.88 -23.85
N THR A 54 13.19 1.09 -22.90
CA THR A 54 12.06 0.19 -23.11
C THR A 54 10.84 0.71 -22.35
N TYR A 55 9.66 0.34 -22.83
CA TYR A 55 8.41 0.70 -22.17
C TYR A 55 7.53 -0.52 -21.93
N GLU A 56 6.75 -0.44 -20.88
CA GLU A 56 5.63 -1.33 -20.55
C GLU A 56 4.43 -0.46 -20.20
N ILE A 57 3.27 -0.79 -20.76
CA ILE A 57 1.98 -0.22 -20.36
C ILE A 57 1.19 -1.32 -19.70
N LYS A 58 0.79 -1.10 -18.45
CA LYS A 58 0.02 -2.06 -17.66
C LYS A 58 -1.22 -1.41 -17.10
N ASP A 59 -2.28 -2.21 -16.97
CA ASP A 59 -3.54 -1.86 -16.31
C ASP A 59 -3.82 -2.90 -15.23
N GLU A 60 -3.87 -2.48 -13.97
CA GLU A 60 -4.00 -3.37 -12.79
C GLU A 60 -3.02 -4.56 -12.81
N GLY A 61 -1.76 -4.32 -13.18
CA GLY A 61 -0.73 -5.36 -13.31
C GLY A 61 -0.79 -6.17 -14.61
N ARG A 62 -1.87 -6.07 -15.41
CA ARG A 62 -1.98 -6.75 -16.69
C ARG A 62 -1.24 -5.99 -17.79
N LEU A 63 -0.30 -6.65 -18.45
CA LEU A 63 0.42 -6.08 -19.59
C LEU A 63 -0.54 -5.82 -20.77
N LEU A 64 -0.61 -4.57 -21.23
CA LEU A 64 -1.33 -4.14 -22.42
C LEU A 64 -0.43 -4.03 -23.63
N SER A 65 0.75 -3.44 -23.46
CA SER A 65 1.75 -3.22 -24.51
C SER A 65 3.15 -3.10 -23.93
N GLN A 66 4.16 -3.48 -24.72
CA GLN A 66 5.56 -3.31 -24.40
C GLN A 66 6.40 -3.16 -25.67
N GLY A 67 7.56 -2.50 -25.56
CA GLY A 67 8.46 -2.34 -26.69
C GLY A 67 9.68 -1.47 -26.35
N SER A 68 10.39 -1.07 -27.39
CA SER A 68 11.50 -0.15 -27.30
C SER A 68 11.17 1.19 -27.94
N VAL A 69 11.76 2.25 -27.41
CA VAL A 69 11.59 3.61 -27.91
C VAL A 69 12.88 4.06 -28.56
N ALA A 70 12.79 4.61 -29.76
CA ALA A 70 13.93 5.29 -30.39
C ALA A 70 14.23 6.60 -29.63
N VAL A 71 15.37 6.65 -28.95
CA VAL A 71 15.81 7.83 -28.21
C VAL A 71 16.41 8.80 -29.18
N PRO A 72 15.92 10.05 -29.32
CA PRO A 72 16.57 11.06 -30.14
C PRO A 72 17.90 11.53 -29.50
N SER A 73 18.74 12.18 -30.27
CA SER A 73 19.94 12.83 -29.73
C SER A 73 19.50 13.99 -28.84
N ILE A 74 19.70 13.83 -27.50
CA ILE A 74 19.42 14.84 -26.51
C ILE A 74 20.72 15.19 -25.81
N GLU A 75 21.17 16.42 -25.98
CA GLU A 75 22.40 16.92 -25.37
C GLU A 75 22.35 16.91 -23.84
N PRO A 76 23.48 16.93 -23.14
CA PRO A 76 23.56 17.05 -21.70
C PRO A 76 22.68 18.19 -21.17
N HIS A 77 21.88 17.89 -20.13
CA HIS A 77 20.94 18.79 -19.45
C HIS A 77 19.74 19.26 -20.30
N GLU A 78 19.64 18.86 -21.57
CA GLU A 78 18.53 19.20 -22.44
C GLU A 78 17.36 18.20 -22.34
N LYS A 79 16.23 18.61 -22.93
CA LYS A 79 15.02 17.81 -23.05
C LYS A 79 14.68 17.50 -24.48
N GLY A 80 14.27 16.28 -24.74
CA GLY A 80 13.70 15.85 -26.00
C GLY A 80 12.38 15.09 -25.79
N PHE A 81 11.73 14.76 -26.91
CA PHE A 81 10.44 14.07 -26.86
C PHE A 81 10.52 12.74 -27.57
N VAL A 82 9.80 11.77 -27.00
CA VAL A 82 9.58 10.47 -27.61
C VAL A 82 8.09 10.21 -27.73
N LEU A 83 7.71 9.47 -28.78
CA LEU A 83 6.37 8.97 -28.96
C LEU A 83 6.37 7.48 -28.63
N ILE A 84 5.46 7.07 -27.77
CA ILE A 84 5.17 5.67 -27.53
C ILE A 84 4.21 5.22 -28.65
N PRO A 85 4.50 4.12 -29.36
CA PRO A 85 3.78 3.76 -30.58
C PRO A 85 2.28 3.48 -30.39
N GLU A 86 1.90 3.12 -29.17
CA GLU A 86 0.52 2.75 -28.85
C GLU A 86 -0.10 3.74 -27.88
N THR A 87 -1.37 4.09 -28.16
CA THR A 87 -2.21 4.84 -27.24
C THR A 87 -3.22 3.87 -26.63
N PRO A 88 -3.01 3.39 -25.41
CA PRO A 88 -3.94 2.48 -24.79
C PRO A 88 -5.25 3.19 -24.45
N LYS A 89 -6.35 2.43 -24.35
CA LYS A 89 -7.50 2.92 -23.61
C LYS A 89 -7.08 2.99 -22.15
N THR A 90 -7.00 4.20 -21.61
CA THR A 90 -6.61 4.43 -20.23
C THR A 90 -7.77 4.14 -19.29
N ASN A 91 -7.54 3.32 -18.30
CA ASN A 91 -8.39 3.11 -17.16
C ASN A 91 -7.71 3.72 -15.92
N LYS A 92 -8.41 3.71 -14.83
CA LYS A 92 -8.03 4.25 -13.54
C LYS A 92 -6.70 3.76 -12.95
N ASN A 93 -6.17 2.61 -13.37
CA ASN A 93 -4.90 2.03 -12.86
C ASN A 93 -3.93 1.72 -14.01
N THR A 94 -4.00 2.51 -15.09
CA THR A 94 -3.11 2.34 -16.24
C THR A 94 -1.83 3.14 -16.05
N TYR A 95 -0.69 2.44 -16.05
CA TYR A 95 0.64 3.02 -15.89
C TYR A 95 1.54 2.74 -17.09
N LEU A 96 2.33 3.74 -17.48
CA LEU A 96 3.48 3.62 -18.34
C LEU A 96 4.74 3.52 -17.51
N LYS A 97 5.49 2.43 -17.63
CA LYS A 97 6.82 2.27 -17.05
C LYS A 97 7.87 2.37 -18.14
N LEU A 98 8.84 3.26 -17.99
CA LEU A 98 10.00 3.42 -18.85
C LEU A 98 11.23 2.90 -18.11
N THR A 99 11.96 1.96 -18.70
CA THR A 99 13.19 1.41 -18.13
C THR A 99 14.40 1.86 -18.94
N TYR A 100 15.42 2.36 -18.25
CA TYR A 100 16.65 2.88 -18.81
C TYR A 100 17.78 1.87 -18.62
N THR A 101 18.33 1.36 -19.73
CA THR A 101 19.42 0.39 -19.70
C THR A 101 20.64 1.01 -20.34
N ALA A 102 21.81 0.82 -19.74
CA ALA A 102 23.09 1.31 -20.27
C ALA A 102 23.38 0.69 -21.64
N LYS A 103 23.67 1.52 -22.61
CA LYS A 103 23.91 1.10 -23.99
C LYS A 103 25.24 0.36 -24.12
N GLN A 104 25.36 -0.50 -25.14
CA GLN A 104 26.59 -1.19 -25.46
C GLN A 104 27.70 -0.17 -25.74
N GLY A 105 28.92 -0.44 -25.27
CA GLY A 105 30.06 0.47 -25.36
C GLY A 105 30.26 1.39 -24.16
N THR A 106 29.31 1.42 -23.22
CA THR A 106 29.50 2.08 -21.93
C THR A 106 30.10 1.12 -20.90
N ALA A 107 30.68 1.64 -19.80
CA ALA A 107 31.25 0.84 -18.73
C ALA A 107 30.22 -0.07 -17.99
N LEU A 108 28.95 0.26 -18.08
CA LEU A 108 27.83 -0.45 -17.43
C LEU A 108 26.91 -1.13 -18.46
N ALA A 109 27.42 -1.47 -19.63
CA ALA A 109 26.63 -2.01 -20.74
C ALA A 109 25.70 -3.15 -20.32
N GLY A 110 24.41 -3.00 -20.61
CA GLY A 110 23.34 -3.95 -20.26
C GLY A 110 22.78 -3.80 -18.85
N GLU A 111 23.35 -2.95 -18.00
CA GLU A 111 22.81 -2.69 -16.65
C GLU A 111 21.60 -1.76 -16.70
N VAL A 112 20.57 -2.09 -15.93
CA VAL A 112 19.43 -1.18 -15.71
C VAL A 112 19.89 -0.02 -14.83
N LEU A 113 19.83 1.20 -15.35
CA LEU A 113 20.24 2.43 -14.66
C LEU A 113 19.13 3.02 -13.79
N GLY A 114 17.88 2.68 -14.09
CA GLY A 114 16.71 3.14 -13.37
C GLY A 114 15.46 3.11 -14.25
N PHE A 115 14.38 3.66 -13.73
CA PHE A 115 13.08 3.71 -14.40
C PHE A 115 12.29 4.96 -13.99
N ASP A 116 11.30 5.31 -14.79
CA ASP A 116 10.18 6.18 -14.43
C ASP A 116 8.86 5.41 -14.61
N GLN A 117 7.93 5.62 -13.70
CA GLN A 117 6.56 5.18 -13.87
C GLN A 117 5.64 6.41 -13.89
N ILE A 118 4.73 6.45 -14.83
CA ILE A 118 3.84 7.58 -15.10
C ILE A 118 2.41 7.06 -15.13
N ALA A 119 1.54 7.64 -14.33
CA ALA A 119 0.11 7.39 -14.41
C ALA A 119 -0.45 7.97 -15.72
N LEU A 120 -1.25 7.17 -16.44
CA LEU A 120 -1.93 7.57 -17.68
C LEU A 120 -3.40 7.92 -17.43
N PHE A 121 -3.74 8.29 -16.23
CA PHE A 121 -5.08 8.72 -15.78
C PHE A 121 -4.93 9.93 -14.87
N GLU A 122 -6.00 10.69 -14.73
CA GLU A 122 -6.06 11.75 -13.71
C GLU A 122 -6.39 11.10 -12.37
N GLU A 123 -5.56 11.37 -11.36
CA GLU A 123 -5.89 10.99 -9.99
C GLU A 123 -7.18 11.71 -9.59
N GLN A 124 -8.24 10.95 -9.39
CA GLN A 124 -9.44 11.44 -8.74
C GLN A 124 -9.39 10.97 -7.29
N ASP A 125 -9.61 11.89 -6.35
CA ASP A 125 -9.81 11.53 -4.94
C ASP A 125 -11.03 10.61 -4.84
N GLU A 126 -10.78 9.30 -4.84
CA GLU A 126 -11.84 8.35 -4.60
C GLU A 126 -12.15 8.22 -3.12
N VAL A 127 -13.26 8.75 -2.76
CA VAL A 127 -14.01 8.21 -1.62
C VAL A 127 -14.41 6.79 -2.05
N LEU A 128 -13.88 5.77 -1.38
CA LEU A 128 -14.29 4.37 -1.54
C LEU A 128 -15.81 4.31 -1.34
N THR A 129 -16.55 4.43 -2.43
CA THR A 129 -17.99 4.22 -2.39
C THR A 129 -18.25 2.73 -2.47
N PRO A 130 -19.18 2.20 -1.67
CA PRO A 130 -19.65 0.83 -1.80
C PRO A 130 -20.01 0.57 -3.27
N VAL A 131 -19.54 -0.54 -3.81
CA VAL A 131 -19.77 -0.93 -5.22
C VAL A 131 -21.25 -0.85 -5.52
N SER A 132 -21.60 -0.06 -6.53
CA SER A 132 -22.97 0.09 -7.01
C SER A 132 -23.57 -1.28 -7.31
N LYS A 133 -24.84 -1.49 -6.91
CA LYS A 133 -25.68 -2.69 -7.10
C LYS A 133 -25.80 -3.10 -8.58
N THR A 134 -24.71 -3.57 -9.22
CA THR A 134 -24.82 -4.37 -10.44
C THR A 134 -25.21 -5.77 -9.97
N ALA A 135 -26.32 -6.29 -10.54
CA ALA A 135 -26.97 -7.54 -10.18
C ALA A 135 -26.01 -8.63 -9.62
N LEU A 136 -25.78 -8.59 -8.32
CA LEU A 136 -25.08 -9.64 -7.61
C LEU A 136 -25.96 -10.89 -7.64
N PRO A 137 -25.38 -12.10 -7.76
CA PRO A 137 -26.15 -13.32 -7.52
C PRO A 137 -26.88 -13.18 -6.20
N ALA A 138 -28.07 -13.74 -6.09
CA ALA A 138 -28.89 -13.65 -4.88
C ALA A 138 -28.14 -14.34 -3.72
N PHE A 139 -27.34 -13.58 -2.99
CA PHE A 139 -26.76 -14.05 -1.72
C PHE A 139 -27.87 -14.16 -0.68
N ALA A 140 -27.80 -15.19 0.14
CA ALA A 140 -28.67 -15.27 1.29
C ALA A 140 -28.38 -14.07 2.23
N SER A 141 -29.44 -13.47 2.78
CA SER A 141 -29.31 -12.41 3.79
C SER A 141 -28.58 -12.95 5.02
N TRP A 142 -27.87 -12.06 5.69
CA TRP A 142 -27.27 -12.36 6.99
C TRP A 142 -28.34 -12.59 8.05
N SER A 143 -28.18 -13.64 8.85
CA SER A 143 -28.92 -13.79 10.11
C SER A 143 -28.11 -13.15 11.21
N VAL A 144 -28.73 -12.23 11.96
CA VAL A 144 -28.06 -11.48 13.04
C VAL A 144 -28.51 -12.04 14.39
N ASN A 145 -27.56 -12.45 15.20
CA ASN A 145 -27.75 -12.80 16.60
C ASN A 145 -27.03 -11.78 17.49
N GLU A 146 -27.77 -11.07 18.34
CA GLU A 146 -27.22 -10.05 19.23
C GLU A 146 -27.21 -10.55 20.68
N THR A 147 -26.08 -10.41 21.35
CA THR A 147 -25.90 -10.61 22.79
C THR A 147 -25.29 -9.36 23.43
N ALA A 148 -25.12 -9.41 24.76
CA ALA A 148 -24.45 -8.32 25.48
C ALA A 148 -23.00 -8.10 25.01
N ASP A 149 -22.31 -9.16 24.54
CA ASP A 149 -20.88 -9.17 24.27
C ASP A 149 -20.54 -9.14 22.78
N ILE A 150 -21.42 -9.70 21.91
CA ILE A 150 -21.13 -9.87 20.49
C ILE A 150 -22.34 -9.57 19.60
N TYR A 151 -22.05 -9.22 18.33
CA TYR A 151 -22.94 -9.39 17.19
C TYR A 151 -22.41 -10.53 16.34
N GLU A 152 -23.23 -11.55 16.10
CA GLU A 152 -22.88 -12.69 15.27
C GLU A 152 -23.71 -12.67 13.99
N LEU A 153 -23.05 -12.63 12.85
CA LEU A 153 -23.63 -12.64 11.51
C LEU A 153 -23.39 -14.02 10.92
N THR A 154 -24.45 -14.71 10.53
CA THR A 154 -24.34 -16.07 9.98
C THR A 154 -25.14 -16.22 8.69
N ARG A 155 -24.60 -16.99 7.77
CA ARG A 155 -25.27 -17.55 6.61
C ARG A 155 -24.53 -18.84 6.20
N ASP A 156 -25.03 -19.55 5.18
CA ASP A 156 -24.47 -20.85 4.83
C ASP A 156 -22.95 -20.81 4.56
N GLY A 157 -22.20 -21.58 5.37
CA GLY A 157 -20.73 -21.66 5.30
C GLY A 157 -19.96 -20.43 5.80
N GLU A 158 -20.63 -19.38 6.25
CA GLU A 158 -20.01 -18.13 6.70
C GLU A 158 -20.47 -17.70 8.09
N CYS A 159 -19.54 -17.19 8.88
CA CYS A 159 -19.79 -16.64 10.22
C CYS A 159 -18.84 -15.49 10.50
N ILE A 160 -19.38 -14.32 10.85
CA ILE A 160 -18.62 -13.13 11.24
C ILE A 160 -19.06 -12.74 12.65
N VAL A 161 -18.11 -12.62 13.57
CA VAL A 161 -18.37 -12.23 14.96
C VAL A 161 -17.69 -10.90 15.26
N PHE A 162 -18.49 -9.90 15.59
CA PHE A 162 -18.03 -8.62 16.09
C PHE A 162 -18.03 -8.60 17.61
N ASP A 163 -16.89 -8.30 18.22
CA ASP A 163 -16.74 -8.16 19.66
C ASP A 163 -17.07 -6.72 20.09
N ARG A 164 -18.11 -6.56 20.90
CA ARG A 164 -18.62 -5.25 21.34
C ARG A 164 -17.68 -4.55 22.33
N HIS A 165 -16.79 -5.28 22.99
CA HIS A 165 -15.79 -4.72 23.92
C HIS A 165 -14.50 -4.30 23.21
N LEU A 166 -14.16 -4.99 22.14
CA LEU A 166 -12.99 -4.65 21.31
C LEU A 166 -13.32 -3.62 20.22
N GLY A 167 -14.59 -3.53 19.79
CA GLY A 167 -15.02 -2.67 18.69
C GLY A 167 -14.53 -3.14 17.31
N THR A 168 -14.19 -4.43 17.19
CA THR A 168 -13.61 -5.06 16.00
C THR A 168 -14.12 -6.48 15.82
N PHE A 169 -13.81 -7.11 14.68
CA PHE A 169 -14.17 -8.51 14.44
C PHE A 169 -13.23 -9.46 15.18
N ALA A 170 -13.84 -10.38 15.95
CA ALA A 170 -13.14 -11.42 16.69
C ALA A 170 -12.98 -12.71 15.88
N LYS A 171 -13.85 -12.94 14.89
CA LYS A 171 -13.85 -14.14 14.07
C LYS A 171 -14.43 -13.83 12.69
N ILE A 172 -13.80 -14.39 11.65
CA ILE A 172 -14.30 -14.36 10.29
C ILE A 172 -14.11 -15.75 9.69
N VAL A 173 -15.21 -16.41 9.36
CA VAL A 173 -15.23 -17.71 8.68
C VAL A 173 -15.85 -17.53 7.32
N LYS A 174 -15.20 -18.03 6.30
CA LYS A 174 -15.69 -18.10 4.92
C LYS A 174 -15.42 -19.50 4.39
N ASP A 175 -16.42 -20.08 3.73
CA ASP A 175 -16.34 -21.45 3.21
C ASP A 175 -15.95 -22.50 4.27
N ASN A 176 -16.42 -22.32 5.52
CA ASN A 176 -16.07 -23.10 6.71
C ASN A 176 -14.58 -23.01 7.13
N GLU A 177 -13.81 -22.08 6.57
CA GLU A 177 -12.41 -21.82 6.94
C GLU A 177 -12.28 -20.51 7.72
N ASN A 178 -11.50 -20.54 8.80
CA ASN A 178 -11.24 -19.35 9.59
C ASN A 178 -10.23 -18.44 8.86
N GLN A 179 -10.59 -17.21 8.63
CA GLN A 179 -9.77 -16.24 7.87
C GLN A 179 -8.80 -15.45 8.77
N ILE A 180 -9.07 -15.35 10.05
CA ILE A 180 -8.20 -14.68 11.04
C ILE A 180 -7.95 -15.59 12.23
N SER A 181 -6.71 -15.63 12.74
CA SER A 181 -6.31 -16.50 13.86
C SER A 181 -6.54 -15.85 15.23
N GLU A 182 -6.63 -14.54 15.29
CA GLU A 182 -6.89 -13.74 16.49
C GLU A 182 -7.85 -12.59 16.16
N PRO A 183 -8.55 -12.00 17.16
CA PRO A 183 -9.35 -10.80 16.96
C PRO A 183 -8.55 -9.67 16.33
N MET A 184 -9.17 -8.93 15.42
CA MET A 184 -8.60 -7.70 14.86
C MET A 184 -8.26 -6.71 15.97
N ARG A 185 -7.27 -5.85 15.74
CA ARG A 185 -6.83 -4.84 16.72
C ARG A 185 -6.60 -3.50 16.05
N PHE A 186 -6.92 -2.42 16.77
CA PHE A 186 -6.42 -1.09 16.39
C PHE A 186 -4.94 -0.99 16.76
N LEU A 187 -4.12 -0.60 15.78
CA LEU A 187 -2.68 -0.44 15.93
C LEU A 187 -2.34 1.04 16.05
N THR A 188 -1.57 1.40 17.08
CA THR A 188 -1.13 2.77 17.34
C THR A 188 0.39 2.88 17.45
N PHE A 189 1.09 1.76 17.25
CA PHE A 189 2.54 1.67 17.38
C PHE A 189 3.15 0.80 16.27
N ARG A 190 4.37 1.10 15.92
CA ARG A 190 5.25 0.29 15.06
C ARG A 190 6.65 0.19 15.67
N ALA A 191 7.45 -0.75 15.24
CA ALA A 191 8.85 -0.79 15.60
C ALA A 191 9.54 0.51 15.15
N PRO A 192 10.29 1.19 16.02
CA PRO A 192 11.03 2.38 15.62
C PRO A 192 12.11 2.06 14.59
N THR A 193 12.29 2.95 13.63
CA THR A 193 13.43 2.95 12.72
C THR A 193 14.62 3.69 13.36
N ASN A 194 15.79 3.64 12.72
CA ASN A 194 16.94 4.42 13.16
C ASN A 194 16.67 5.93 13.21
N ASN A 195 15.84 6.44 12.30
CA ASN A 195 15.44 7.85 12.26
C ASN A 195 14.54 8.26 13.43
N ASP A 196 13.86 7.29 14.04
CA ASP A 196 12.96 7.53 15.17
C ASP A 196 13.68 7.60 16.52
N SER A 197 14.99 7.50 16.57
CA SER A 197 15.78 7.38 17.81
C SER A 197 15.46 8.44 18.87
N ALA A 198 15.17 9.67 18.47
CA ALA A 198 14.77 10.76 19.35
C ALA A 198 13.32 10.62 19.82
N VAL A 199 12.38 10.44 18.88
CA VAL A 199 10.93 10.49 19.15
C VAL A 199 10.38 9.19 19.72
N SER A 200 11.03 8.06 19.50
CA SER A 200 10.56 6.75 19.97
C SER A 200 10.43 6.65 21.50
N LYS A 201 11.22 7.41 22.23
CA LYS A 201 11.11 7.54 23.69
C LYS A 201 9.79 8.22 24.09
N GLU A 202 9.40 9.26 23.37
CA GLU A 202 8.16 9.99 23.60
C GLU A 202 6.95 9.11 23.30
N TRP A 203 6.98 8.30 22.23
CA TRP A 203 5.92 7.33 21.92
C TRP A 203 5.73 6.28 23.02
N ARG A 204 6.84 5.74 23.56
CA ARG A 204 6.78 4.81 24.70
C ARG A 204 6.33 5.48 25.99
N MET A 205 6.74 6.74 26.23
CA MET A 205 6.22 7.52 27.35
C MET A 205 4.73 7.82 27.20
N ALA A 206 4.25 8.09 25.98
CA ALA A 206 2.82 8.20 25.68
C ALA A 206 2.09 6.86 25.89
N GLY A 207 2.81 5.72 25.72
CA GLY A 207 2.30 4.36 25.90
C GLY A 207 1.57 3.81 24.69
N TYR A 208 1.94 4.26 23.50
CA TYR A 208 1.35 3.77 22.24
C TYR A 208 1.62 2.28 21.99
N ASP A 209 2.74 1.75 22.52
CA ASP A 209 3.16 0.35 22.47
C ASP A 209 2.32 -0.60 23.36
N ARG A 210 1.48 -0.04 24.23
CA ARG A 210 0.63 -0.78 25.19
C ARG A 210 -0.76 -0.18 25.33
N SER A 211 -1.23 0.42 24.26
CA SER A 211 -2.56 1.02 24.23
C SER A 211 -3.69 -0.02 24.30
N THR A 212 -4.80 0.39 24.85
CA THR A 212 -6.01 -0.41 24.97
C THR A 212 -7.21 0.37 24.46
N VAL A 213 -8.19 -0.34 23.91
CA VAL A 213 -9.46 0.19 23.47
C VAL A 213 -10.45 0.16 24.63
N LYS A 214 -11.25 1.20 24.75
CA LYS A 214 -12.45 1.21 25.60
C LYS A 214 -13.65 1.61 24.74
N VAL A 215 -14.51 0.66 24.48
CA VAL A 215 -15.79 0.89 23.78
C VAL A 215 -16.81 1.43 24.80
N TYR A 216 -17.51 2.47 24.40
CA TYR A 216 -18.57 3.10 25.20
C TYR A 216 -19.96 2.68 24.73
N GLU A 217 -20.11 2.48 23.41
CA GLU A 217 -21.40 2.23 22.80
C GLU A 217 -21.20 1.47 21.49
N THR A 218 -22.09 0.53 21.23
CA THR A 218 -22.23 -0.14 19.93
C THR A 218 -23.69 -0.27 19.57
N SER A 219 -24.00 -0.15 18.28
CA SER A 219 -25.32 -0.46 17.73
C SER A 219 -25.17 -1.17 16.40
N ILE A 220 -26.17 -1.95 16.02
CA ILE A 220 -26.24 -2.67 14.76
C ILE A 220 -27.55 -2.34 14.06
N GLN A 221 -27.50 -2.18 12.74
CA GLN A 221 -28.69 -2.01 11.91
C GLN A 221 -28.52 -2.75 10.58
N GLU A 222 -29.63 -3.17 10.02
CA GLU A 222 -29.69 -3.78 8.69
C GLU A 222 -30.53 -2.91 7.78
N THR A 223 -30.00 -2.66 6.60
CA THR A 223 -30.70 -1.90 5.55
C THR A 223 -30.43 -2.55 4.20
N ASP A 224 -31.48 -3.03 3.54
CA ASP A 224 -31.36 -3.70 2.22
C ASP A 224 -30.36 -4.86 2.19
N GLY A 225 -30.21 -5.60 3.31
CA GLY A 225 -29.29 -6.71 3.47
C GLY A 225 -27.84 -6.33 3.78
N VAL A 226 -27.52 -5.05 3.86
CA VAL A 226 -26.24 -4.53 4.35
C VAL A 226 -26.32 -4.35 5.85
N ILE A 227 -25.33 -4.91 6.56
CA ILE A 227 -25.22 -4.75 8.02
C ILE A 227 -24.29 -3.60 8.33
N GLU A 228 -24.76 -2.62 9.10
CA GLU A 228 -23.92 -1.55 9.64
C GLU A 228 -23.77 -1.68 11.14
N ILE A 229 -22.53 -1.71 11.63
CA ILE A 229 -22.19 -1.71 13.05
C ILE A 229 -21.50 -0.41 13.38
N HIS A 230 -22.12 0.39 14.22
CA HIS A 230 -21.57 1.63 14.74
C HIS A 230 -20.91 1.40 16.08
N SER A 231 -19.75 1.99 16.32
CA SER A 231 -19.06 1.93 17.60
C SER A 231 -18.42 3.26 17.95
N ARG A 232 -18.58 3.68 19.21
CA ARG A 232 -17.91 4.85 19.80
C ARG A 232 -16.95 4.39 20.87
N PHE A 233 -15.70 4.71 20.75
CA PHE A 233 -14.64 4.21 21.61
C PHE A 233 -13.49 5.21 21.79
N SER A 234 -12.62 4.92 22.71
CA SER A 234 -11.35 5.63 22.88
C SER A 234 -10.18 4.66 22.95
N ILE A 235 -8.99 5.18 22.62
CA ILE A 235 -7.74 4.45 22.79
C ILE A 235 -6.85 5.23 23.76
N ALA A 236 -6.36 4.53 24.76
CA ALA A 236 -5.55 5.07 25.83
C ALA A 236 -4.44 4.10 26.23
N SER A 237 -3.38 4.61 26.80
CA SER A 237 -2.43 3.82 27.57
C SER A 237 -2.98 3.60 29.00
N PRO A 238 -2.65 2.50 29.67
CA PRO A 238 -3.03 2.28 31.07
C PRO A 238 -2.65 3.49 31.95
N ALA A 239 -3.60 3.89 32.80
CA ALA A 239 -3.46 5.01 33.72
C ALA A 239 -3.23 6.40 33.09
N LYS A 240 -3.54 6.56 31.80
CA LYS A 240 -3.50 7.84 31.10
C LYS A 240 -4.86 8.21 30.48
N GLN A 241 -5.01 9.51 30.18
CA GLN A 241 -6.18 9.95 29.41
C GLN A 241 -6.12 9.42 27.98
N PRO A 242 -7.26 9.25 27.30
CA PRO A 242 -7.31 8.84 25.92
C PRO A 242 -6.61 9.84 25.00
N PHE A 243 -5.72 9.33 24.13
CA PHE A 243 -5.11 10.11 23.06
C PHE A 243 -5.91 10.08 21.77
N LEU A 244 -6.81 9.09 21.60
CA LEU A 244 -7.77 9.01 20.50
C LEU A 244 -9.18 8.83 21.04
N ARG A 245 -10.14 9.55 20.45
CA ARG A 245 -11.59 9.35 20.62
C ARG A 245 -12.19 9.22 19.23
N LEU A 246 -12.81 8.07 18.97
CA LEU A 246 -13.13 7.59 17.63
C LEU A 246 -14.59 7.13 17.55
N GLU A 247 -15.15 7.32 16.38
CA GLU A 247 -16.39 6.72 15.93
C GLU A 247 -16.09 5.90 14.69
N ALA A 248 -16.48 4.62 14.68
CA ALA A 248 -16.27 3.73 13.56
C ALA A 248 -17.60 3.17 13.07
N VAL A 249 -17.71 3.07 11.76
CA VAL A 249 -18.80 2.40 11.06
C VAL A 249 -18.22 1.25 10.25
N TRP A 250 -18.56 0.04 10.64
CA TRP A 250 -18.25 -1.16 9.91
C TRP A 250 -19.47 -1.56 9.08
N LYS A 251 -19.27 -1.76 7.77
CA LYS A 251 -20.32 -2.25 6.88
C LYS A 251 -19.95 -3.62 6.37
N VAL A 252 -20.86 -4.57 6.52
CA VAL A 252 -20.76 -5.92 5.91
C VAL A 252 -21.78 -5.99 4.79
N ASP A 253 -21.29 -6.04 3.56
CA ASP A 253 -22.13 -6.08 2.37
C ASP A 253 -22.68 -7.49 2.11
N LEU A 254 -23.61 -7.60 1.16
CA LEU A 254 -24.24 -8.86 0.75
C LEU A 254 -23.23 -9.91 0.27
N ASP A 255 -22.11 -9.50 -0.33
CA ASP A 255 -21.06 -10.42 -0.79
C ASP A 255 -20.04 -10.78 0.32
N GLY A 256 -20.21 -10.23 1.54
CA GLY A 256 -19.31 -10.43 2.66
C GLY A 256 -18.12 -9.47 2.69
N THR A 257 -18.06 -8.50 1.78
CA THR A 257 -17.06 -7.43 1.83
C THR A 257 -17.26 -6.57 3.08
N ILE A 258 -16.18 -6.30 3.78
CA ILE A 258 -16.19 -5.48 5.01
C ILE A 258 -15.55 -4.14 4.72
N PHE A 259 -16.31 -3.06 4.92
CA PHE A 259 -15.83 -1.68 4.85
C PHE A 259 -15.71 -1.10 6.24
N LEU A 260 -14.73 -0.24 6.42
CA LEU A 260 -14.52 0.50 7.66
C LEU A 260 -14.36 1.99 7.37
N SER A 261 -15.19 2.79 8.02
CA SER A 261 -15.00 4.25 8.10
C SER A 261 -14.73 4.63 9.55
N ILE A 262 -13.71 5.45 9.77
CA ILE A 262 -13.34 5.93 11.12
C ILE A 262 -13.19 7.43 11.08
N ASP A 263 -13.90 8.09 11.99
CA ASP A 263 -13.75 9.51 12.28
C ASP A 263 -13.33 9.71 13.72
N GLY A 264 -12.61 10.81 14.00
CA GLY A 264 -12.30 11.10 15.39
C GLY A 264 -11.26 12.17 15.63
N ASN A 265 -10.93 12.30 16.90
CA ASN A 265 -10.04 13.35 17.38
C ASN A 265 -8.80 12.75 18.07
N PHE A 266 -7.64 13.24 17.63
CA PHE A 266 -6.37 13.01 18.31
C PHE A 266 -6.09 14.17 19.27
N ASP A 267 -5.72 13.84 20.52
CA ASP A 267 -5.38 14.83 21.51
C ASP A 267 -3.95 15.35 21.29
N LYS A 268 -3.83 16.61 20.88
CA LYS A 268 -2.57 17.26 20.50
C LYS A 268 -1.57 17.47 21.64
N VAL A 269 -1.94 17.15 22.87
CA VAL A 269 -1.01 17.13 24.03
C VAL A 269 -0.03 15.95 23.92
N PHE A 270 -0.42 14.91 23.18
CA PHE A 270 0.43 13.75 22.92
C PHE A 270 1.31 13.96 21.68
N PRO A 271 2.50 13.30 21.60
CA PRO A 271 3.29 13.28 20.38
C PRO A 271 2.51 12.64 19.23
N TYR A 272 2.87 12.95 17.98
CA TYR A 272 2.21 12.34 16.82
C TYR A 272 2.29 10.80 16.86
N LEU A 273 1.28 10.13 16.31
CA LEU A 273 1.23 8.68 16.25
C LEU A 273 2.24 8.14 15.21
N PRO A 274 3.04 7.12 15.57
CA PRO A 274 3.91 6.45 14.60
C PRO A 274 3.15 5.63 13.57
N ARG A 275 1.95 5.19 13.92
CA ARG A 275 1.04 4.39 13.09
C ARG A 275 -0.39 4.53 13.61
N PHE A 276 -1.35 4.46 12.70
CA PHE A 276 -2.74 4.15 13.00
C PHE A 276 -3.28 3.20 11.91
N GLY A 277 -3.94 2.11 12.31
CA GLY A 277 -4.49 1.14 11.38
C GLY A 277 -5.16 -0.04 12.07
N ILE A 278 -5.57 -1.00 11.26
CA ILE A 278 -6.12 -2.28 11.71
C ILE A 278 -5.08 -3.37 11.53
N GLY A 279 -4.84 -4.13 12.59
CA GLY A 279 -4.01 -5.34 12.57
C GLY A 279 -4.89 -6.58 12.42
N LEU A 280 -4.52 -7.40 11.44
CA LEU A 280 -5.09 -8.71 11.17
C LEU A 280 -4.01 -9.76 11.38
N LYS A 281 -4.33 -10.84 12.07
CA LYS A 281 -3.44 -11.99 12.19
C LYS A 281 -4.07 -13.17 11.45
N LEU A 282 -3.40 -13.60 10.39
CA LEU A 282 -3.86 -14.70 9.55
C LEU A 282 -3.38 -16.05 10.12
N PRO A 283 -4.03 -17.17 9.75
CA PRO A 283 -3.52 -18.50 10.02
C PRO A 283 -2.11 -18.71 9.47
N ASN A 284 -1.29 -19.51 10.18
CA ASN A 284 0.14 -19.69 9.87
C ASN A 284 0.42 -20.38 8.52
N ASP A 285 -0.56 -21.04 7.94
CA ASP A 285 -0.48 -21.69 6.62
C ASP A 285 -0.74 -20.72 5.45
N LYS A 286 -1.15 -19.47 5.73
CA LYS A 286 -1.37 -18.42 4.75
C LYS A 286 -0.09 -17.61 4.56
N THR A 287 0.86 -18.16 3.80
CA THR A 287 2.19 -17.55 3.57
C THR A 287 2.33 -16.87 2.23
N ASP A 288 1.50 -17.24 1.24
CA ASP A 288 1.51 -16.63 -0.08
C ASP A 288 0.75 -15.29 -0.03
N VAL A 289 1.36 -14.26 -0.61
CA VAL A 289 0.84 -12.90 -0.62
C VAL A 289 0.75 -12.39 -2.04
N THR A 290 -0.43 -11.94 -2.43
CA THR A 290 -0.62 -11.17 -3.66
C THR A 290 -1.09 -9.78 -3.28
N TYR A 291 -0.44 -8.74 -3.80
CA TYR A 291 -0.85 -7.36 -3.58
C TYR A 291 -0.69 -6.52 -4.85
N TYR A 292 -1.47 -5.45 -4.93
CA TYR A 292 -1.34 -4.41 -5.94
C TYR A 292 -0.94 -3.11 -5.25
N GLY A 293 0.19 -2.54 -5.63
CA GLY A 293 0.74 -1.35 -4.96
C GLY A 293 2.22 -1.17 -5.27
N TYR A 294 2.91 -0.35 -4.48
CA TYR A 294 4.35 -0.16 -4.65
C TYR A 294 5.13 -1.39 -4.20
N GLY A 295 5.89 -1.99 -5.14
CA GLY A 295 6.77 -3.13 -4.94
C GLY A 295 7.87 -3.20 -6.03
N PRO A 296 8.67 -4.28 -6.07
CA PRO A 296 8.64 -5.46 -5.19
C PRO A 296 9.29 -5.24 -3.80
N TYR A 297 10.07 -4.17 -3.63
CA TYR A 297 10.77 -3.88 -2.38
C TYR A 297 9.83 -3.23 -1.37
N GLU A 298 10.22 -3.28 -0.08
CA GLU A 298 9.53 -2.52 0.94
C GLU A 298 9.46 -1.03 0.57
N SER A 299 8.36 -0.41 0.86
CA SER A 299 8.11 0.99 0.49
C SER A 299 7.30 1.72 1.55
N TYR A 300 7.56 3.01 1.65
CA TYR A 300 6.95 3.94 2.60
C TYR A 300 6.60 5.23 1.86
N SER A 301 5.80 6.10 2.44
CA SER A 301 5.44 7.39 1.84
C SER A 301 6.65 8.26 1.47
N ASP A 302 7.76 8.14 2.21
CA ASP A 302 9.01 8.86 2.02
C ASP A 302 10.13 8.02 1.38
N LYS A 303 9.91 6.72 1.14
CA LYS A 303 10.87 5.77 0.56
C LYS A 303 10.15 4.78 -0.37
N HIS A 304 10.00 5.13 -1.65
CA HIS A 304 9.33 4.27 -2.64
C HIS A 304 9.88 4.42 -4.06
N ARG A 305 11.03 5.09 -4.25
CA ARG A 305 11.61 5.28 -5.58
C ARG A 305 12.27 4.04 -6.15
N ALA A 306 12.59 3.05 -5.32
CA ALA A 306 13.02 1.73 -5.76
C ALA A 306 11.88 0.88 -6.31
N SER A 307 10.65 1.23 -5.97
CA SER A 307 9.44 0.47 -6.22
C SER A 307 8.57 1.16 -7.27
N TRP A 308 7.68 0.40 -7.88
CA TRP A 308 6.67 0.88 -8.82
C TRP A 308 5.33 0.21 -8.51
N VAL A 309 4.23 0.81 -8.97
CA VAL A 309 2.89 0.25 -8.80
C VAL A 309 2.69 -0.88 -9.80
N ASP A 310 2.42 -2.07 -9.30
CA ASP A 310 2.13 -3.27 -10.09
C ASP A 310 1.43 -4.31 -9.21
N ARG A 311 1.03 -5.43 -9.81
CA ARG A 311 0.64 -6.62 -9.08
C ARG A 311 1.89 -7.47 -8.80
N PHE A 312 2.06 -7.84 -7.53
CA PHE A 312 3.16 -8.67 -7.08
C PHE A 312 2.64 -9.91 -6.37
N ASP A 313 3.23 -11.05 -6.71
CA ASP A 313 3.06 -12.32 -6.01
C ASP A 313 4.36 -12.60 -5.25
N THR A 314 4.27 -12.84 -3.94
CA THR A 314 5.41 -12.99 -3.03
C THR A 314 5.04 -13.89 -1.85
N THR A 315 5.96 -14.07 -0.92
CA THR A 315 5.71 -14.78 0.34
C THR A 315 5.95 -13.86 1.54
N VAL A 316 5.40 -14.22 2.70
CA VAL A 316 5.65 -13.51 3.96
C VAL A 316 7.15 -13.44 4.27
N ASP A 317 7.89 -14.54 4.01
CA ASP A 317 9.33 -14.60 4.26
C ASP A 317 10.12 -13.68 3.32
N ASP A 318 9.72 -13.58 2.04
CA ASP A 318 10.37 -12.69 1.06
C ASP A 318 10.10 -11.19 1.32
N MET A 319 9.04 -10.89 2.07
CA MET A 319 8.72 -9.50 2.48
C MET A 319 9.53 -9.03 3.70
N PHE A 320 10.26 -9.94 4.36
CA PHE A 320 11.07 -9.61 5.53
C PHE A 320 12.43 -9.06 5.11
N GLU A 321 12.81 -7.90 5.67
CA GLU A 321 14.13 -7.30 5.48
C GLU A 321 14.95 -7.48 6.75
N ASP A 322 16.05 -8.21 6.68
CA ASP A 322 16.92 -8.58 7.81
C ASP A 322 17.91 -7.47 8.20
N TYR A 323 17.38 -6.28 8.52
CA TYR A 323 18.20 -5.16 8.99
C TYR A 323 19.13 -5.55 10.14
N VAL A 324 20.39 -5.09 10.09
CA VAL A 324 21.40 -5.33 11.14
C VAL A 324 20.91 -4.91 12.51
N PHE A 325 20.23 -3.76 12.58
CA PHE A 325 19.49 -3.33 13.77
C PHE A 325 18.00 -3.54 13.50
N PRO A 326 17.35 -4.48 14.22
CA PRO A 326 15.94 -4.75 14.04
C PRO A 326 15.08 -3.49 14.13
N GLN A 327 14.28 -3.26 13.10
CA GLN A 327 13.41 -2.09 12.97
C GLN A 327 12.15 -2.44 12.19
N GLU A 328 11.27 -1.48 11.99
CA GLU A 328 10.12 -1.62 11.08
C GLU A 328 10.60 -1.99 9.68
N ASN A 329 9.97 -2.99 9.07
CA ASN A 329 10.26 -3.43 7.70
C ASN A 329 9.05 -4.09 7.06
N GLY A 330 9.16 -4.45 5.77
CA GLY A 330 8.13 -5.19 5.03
C GLY A 330 6.87 -4.39 4.72
N SER A 331 6.89 -3.06 4.88
CA SER A 331 5.75 -2.21 4.50
C SER A 331 5.69 -2.05 2.98
N HIS A 332 4.47 -1.99 2.44
CA HIS A 332 4.20 -1.64 1.05
C HIS A 332 3.24 -0.44 1.00
N TYR A 333 3.69 0.61 0.32
CA TYR A 333 2.98 1.88 0.24
C TYR A 333 1.91 1.84 -0.85
N ASN A 334 0.78 2.52 -0.59
CA ASN A 334 -0.33 2.67 -1.55
C ASN A 334 -0.81 1.33 -2.14
N CYS A 335 -1.05 0.33 -1.28
CA CYS A 335 -1.61 -0.96 -1.65
C CYS A 335 -3.14 -0.95 -1.67
N GLN A 336 -3.68 -1.72 -2.62
CA GLN A 336 -5.12 -1.98 -2.79
C GLN A 336 -5.38 -3.48 -2.68
#